data_e50955a4caec13bb23e489f1f834369a
#
_entry.id   e50955a4caec13bb23e489f1f834369a
#
_cell.length_a   1.000
_cell.length_b   1.000
_cell.length_c   1.000
_cell.angle_alpha   90.00
_cell.angle_beta   90.00
_cell.angle_gamma   90.00
#
_symmetry.space_group_name_H-M   'P 1'
#
loop_
_entity.id
_entity.type
_entity.pdbx_description
1 polymer ?
#
loop_
_entity_poly.entity_id
_entity_poly.type
_entity_poly.pdbx_seq_one_letter_code
_entity_poly.pdbx_strand_id
1 'polypeptide(L)'
;MYSTFSEFINDWQQESDATIKLFEKITNDKLSQKVYSDGRTMGFIAWHIVYTVGEILHTVGIQLDGFDIDENMPNDMKIIIDKYQKFSKSLIEKVSQMTDDKLEEEFQVYGEIWKFCDLLKGLVFHQIHHRGQLTVLMRQAGLPVVGIYGPSKEEWAQFGMDAPD
;
A
#
# COMPACT_ATOMS: atom_id res chain seq x y z
N MET A 1 13.63 -11.52 -4.64
CA MET A 1 13.90 -11.80 -3.22
C MET A 1 14.91 -10.76 -2.77
N TYR A 2 14.67 -10.07 -1.69
CA TYR A 2 15.60 -9.06 -1.18
C TYR A 2 16.81 -9.75 -0.54
N SER A 3 18.01 -9.28 -0.87
CA SER A 3 19.27 -9.74 -0.28
C SER A 3 19.78 -8.80 0.81
N THR A 4 19.28 -7.57 0.82
CA THR A 4 19.58 -6.55 1.83
C THR A 4 18.34 -5.75 2.19
N PHE A 5 18.29 -5.20 3.41
CA PHE A 5 17.24 -4.27 3.79
C PHE A 5 17.28 -2.97 2.96
N SER A 6 18.45 -2.58 2.48
CA SER A 6 18.58 -1.41 1.61
C SER A 6 17.81 -1.57 0.29
N GLU A 7 17.83 -2.76 -0.33
CA GLU A 7 17.02 -3.07 -1.52
C GLU A 7 15.54 -2.94 -1.22
N PHE A 8 15.07 -3.53 -0.12
CA PHE A 8 13.67 -3.43 0.30
C PHE A 8 13.27 -1.98 0.58
N ILE A 9 14.08 -1.22 1.33
CA ILE A 9 13.78 0.17 1.69
C ILE A 9 13.61 1.03 0.44
N ASN A 10 14.49 0.83 -0.57
CA ASN A 10 14.41 1.57 -1.82
C ASN A 10 13.10 1.27 -2.57
N ASP A 11 12.74 0.00 -2.73
CA ASP A 11 11.49 -0.39 -3.37
C ASP A 11 10.27 0.08 -2.56
N TRP A 12 10.30 -0.11 -1.24
CA TRP A 12 9.22 0.33 -0.36
C TRP A 12 8.96 1.83 -0.45
N GLN A 13 10.01 2.64 -0.51
CA GLN A 13 9.89 4.09 -0.61
C GLN A 13 9.22 4.52 -1.92
N GLN A 14 9.64 3.93 -3.05
CA GLN A 14 9.03 4.19 -4.35
C GLN A 14 7.55 3.78 -4.37
N GLU A 15 7.24 2.61 -3.84
CA GLU A 15 5.89 2.07 -3.82
C GLU A 15 4.97 2.80 -2.84
N SER A 16 5.48 3.26 -1.70
CA SER A 16 4.71 4.06 -0.75
C SER A 16 4.40 5.46 -1.29
N ASP A 17 5.36 6.11 -1.96
CA ASP A 17 5.12 7.38 -2.62
C ASP A 17 4.05 7.26 -3.71
N ALA A 18 4.09 6.17 -4.49
CA ALA A 18 3.09 5.86 -5.50
C ALA A 18 1.69 5.63 -4.89
N THR A 19 1.62 4.97 -3.74
CA THR A 19 0.36 4.75 -3.00
C THR A 19 -0.21 6.08 -2.49
N ILE A 20 0.63 6.95 -1.92
CA ILE A 20 0.22 8.26 -1.43
C ILE A 20 -0.32 9.13 -2.58
N LYS A 21 0.39 9.18 -3.72
CA LYS A 21 -0.07 9.92 -4.91
C LYS A 21 -1.47 9.49 -5.37
N LEU A 22 -1.75 8.18 -5.32
CA LEU A 22 -3.07 7.66 -5.68
C LEU A 22 -4.11 8.04 -4.63
N PHE A 23 -3.81 7.87 -3.35
CA PHE A 23 -4.71 8.19 -2.24
C PHE A 23 -5.13 9.67 -2.23
N GLU A 24 -4.23 10.59 -2.56
CA GLU A 24 -4.49 12.03 -2.67
C GLU A 24 -5.56 12.39 -3.72
N LYS A 25 -5.87 11.49 -4.64
CA LYS A 25 -6.93 11.68 -5.65
C LYS A 25 -8.28 11.13 -5.21
N ILE A 26 -8.34 10.40 -4.09
CA ILE A 26 -9.58 9.85 -3.55
C ILE A 26 -10.24 10.88 -2.63
N THR A 27 -11.52 11.17 -2.88
CA THR A 27 -12.30 12.10 -2.07
C THR A 27 -13.23 11.36 -1.12
N ASN A 28 -13.56 11.97 0.03
CA ASN A 28 -14.34 11.33 1.08
C ASN A 28 -15.75 10.91 0.61
N ASP A 29 -16.37 11.68 -0.30
CA ASP A 29 -17.69 11.38 -0.87
C ASP A 29 -17.70 10.14 -1.77
N LYS A 30 -16.52 9.64 -2.19
CA LYS A 30 -16.38 8.45 -3.03
C LYS A 30 -15.94 7.19 -2.27
N LEU A 31 -15.71 7.27 -0.97
CA LEU A 31 -15.24 6.12 -0.16
C LEU A 31 -16.21 4.92 -0.19
N SER A 32 -17.49 5.15 -0.41
CA SER A 32 -18.51 4.09 -0.53
C SER A 32 -18.57 3.42 -1.91
N GLN A 33 -17.84 3.90 -2.92
CA GLN A 33 -17.84 3.31 -4.25
C GLN A 33 -17.46 1.83 -4.22
N LYS A 34 -18.23 1.02 -4.94
CA LYS A 34 -18.03 -0.43 -5.12
C LYS A 34 -18.04 -0.78 -6.60
N VAL A 35 -17.41 -1.90 -6.98
CA VAL A 35 -17.50 -2.45 -8.34
C VAL A 35 -18.86 -3.12 -8.56
N TYR A 36 -19.40 -3.79 -7.52
CA TYR A 36 -20.71 -4.46 -7.50
C TYR A 36 -21.30 -4.43 -6.07
N SER A 37 -22.59 -4.76 -5.90
CA SER A 37 -23.33 -4.59 -4.64
C SER A 37 -22.63 -5.15 -3.40
N ASP A 38 -22.08 -6.36 -3.51
CA ASP A 38 -21.46 -7.09 -2.41
C ASP A 38 -19.93 -6.91 -2.37
N GLY A 39 -19.40 -6.08 -3.27
CA GLY A 39 -17.96 -5.79 -3.36
C GLY A 39 -17.46 -4.93 -2.19
N ARG A 40 -16.14 -4.98 -1.99
CA ARG A 40 -15.44 -4.09 -1.06
C ARG A 40 -15.52 -2.65 -1.56
N THR A 41 -15.65 -1.70 -0.63
CA THR A 41 -15.66 -0.27 -0.96
C THR A 41 -14.25 0.26 -1.25
N MET A 42 -14.18 1.40 -1.94
CA MET A 42 -12.92 2.12 -2.16
C MET A 42 -12.22 2.45 -0.83
N GLY A 43 -12.97 2.96 0.16
CA GLY A 43 -12.44 3.23 1.50
C GLY A 43 -11.89 1.99 2.18
N PHE A 44 -12.61 0.85 2.08
CA PHE A 44 -12.12 -0.41 2.63
C PHE A 44 -10.79 -0.83 1.99
N ILE A 45 -10.67 -0.76 0.67
CA ILE A 45 -9.42 -1.18 -0.02
C ILE A 45 -8.28 -0.22 0.33
N ALA A 46 -8.53 1.09 0.38
CA ALA A 46 -7.53 2.06 0.81
C ALA A 46 -7.05 1.79 2.25
N TRP A 47 -7.99 1.57 3.18
CA TRP A 47 -7.66 1.23 4.56
C TRP A 47 -6.94 -0.12 4.67
N HIS A 48 -7.35 -1.12 3.89
CA HIS A 48 -6.73 -2.44 3.90
C HIS A 48 -5.24 -2.39 3.50
N ILE A 49 -4.87 -1.55 2.53
CA ILE A 49 -3.45 -1.31 2.21
C ILE A 49 -2.69 -0.80 3.45
N VAL A 50 -3.26 0.15 4.17
CA VAL A 50 -2.62 0.76 5.37
C VAL A 50 -2.54 -0.24 6.52
N TYR A 51 -3.68 -0.87 6.83
CA TYR A 51 -3.80 -1.77 7.96
C TYR A 51 -2.89 -3.00 7.83
N THR A 52 -2.83 -3.58 6.63
CA THR A 52 -2.01 -4.78 6.37
C THR A 52 -0.52 -4.57 6.63
N VAL A 53 -0.01 -3.34 6.46
CA VAL A 53 1.40 -3.05 6.80
C VAL A 53 1.65 -3.30 8.28
N GLY A 54 0.78 -2.82 9.15
CA GLY A 54 0.90 -3.03 10.59
C GLY A 54 0.57 -4.46 11.02
N GLU A 55 -0.50 -5.03 10.47
CA GLU A 55 -0.97 -6.38 10.78
C GLU A 55 0.11 -7.44 10.52
N ILE A 56 0.67 -7.46 9.31
CA ILE A 56 1.69 -8.46 8.94
C ILE A 56 2.95 -8.29 9.80
N LEU A 57 3.41 -7.07 10.02
CA LEU A 57 4.60 -6.85 10.84
C LEU A 57 4.35 -7.19 12.32
N HIS A 58 3.15 -6.95 12.81
CA HIS A 58 2.76 -7.34 14.16
C HIS A 58 2.83 -8.86 14.34
N THR A 59 2.43 -9.66 13.33
CA THR A 59 2.50 -11.14 13.41
C THR A 59 3.93 -11.67 13.54
N VAL A 60 4.93 -10.92 13.10
CA VAL A 60 6.35 -11.27 13.22
C VAL A 60 7.07 -10.49 14.33
N GLY A 61 6.30 -9.90 15.25
CA GLY A 61 6.82 -9.25 16.45
C GLY A 61 7.37 -7.83 16.22
N ILE A 62 7.12 -7.23 15.05
CA ILE A 62 7.53 -5.86 14.74
C ILE A 62 6.34 -4.92 14.94
N GLN A 63 6.37 -4.15 16.02
CA GLN A 63 5.33 -3.18 16.32
C GLN A 63 5.61 -1.84 15.65
N LEU A 64 4.74 -1.41 14.73
CA LEU A 64 4.80 -0.08 14.13
C LEU A 64 4.25 1.00 15.08
N ASP A 65 4.81 2.19 14.99
CA ASP A 65 4.42 3.32 15.83
C ASP A 65 3.00 3.78 15.52
N GLY A 66 2.10 3.58 16.50
CA GLY A 66 0.69 3.96 16.39
C GLY A 66 -0.18 2.97 15.62
N PHE A 67 0.30 1.75 15.35
CA PHE A 67 -0.54 0.65 14.88
C PHE A 67 -1.32 0.06 16.07
N ASP A 68 -2.62 -0.10 15.86
CA ASP A 68 -3.54 -0.76 16.77
C ASP A 68 -4.30 -1.84 15.99
N ILE A 69 -4.20 -3.09 16.45
CA ILE A 69 -4.83 -4.24 15.80
C ILE A 69 -6.38 -4.18 15.84
N ASP A 70 -6.93 -3.47 16.81
CA ASP A 70 -8.38 -3.32 17.00
C ASP A 70 -8.93 -2.02 16.36
N GLU A 71 -8.11 -1.29 15.61
CA GLU A 71 -8.52 -0.02 15.05
C GLU A 71 -9.52 -0.18 13.91
N ASN A 72 -10.64 0.56 14.02
CA ASN A 72 -11.65 0.61 12.97
C ASN A 72 -11.21 1.48 11.79
N MET A 73 -11.72 1.14 10.61
CA MET A 73 -11.49 1.91 9.39
C MET A 73 -11.98 3.37 9.56
N PRO A 74 -11.10 4.38 9.35
CA PRO A 74 -11.52 5.77 9.32
C PRO A 74 -12.40 6.09 8.11
N ASN A 75 -13.31 7.03 8.27
CA ASN A 75 -14.15 7.54 7.17
C ASN A 75 -13.64 8.90 6.64
N ASP A 76 -12.31 9.04 6.59
CA ASP A 76 -11.63 10.23 6.12
C ASP A 76 -10.30 9.85 5.47
N MET A 77 -10.15 10.18 4.19
CA MET A 77 -8.91 9.89 3.44
C MET A 77 -7.68 10.57 4.02
N LYS A 78 -7.85 11.77 4.60
CA LYS A 78 -6.71 12.44 5.26
C LYS A 78 -6.15 11.60 6.41
N ILE A 79 -7.01 11.01 7.24
CA ILE A 79 -6.59 10.13 8.33
C ILE A 79 -5.91 8.88 7.78
N ILE A 80 -6.47 8.28 6.71
CA ILE A 80 -5.90 7.11 6.05
C ILE A 80 -4.50 7.41 5.50
N ILE A 81 -4.32 8.55 4.83
CA ILE A 81 -3.03 8.99 4.30
C ILE A 81 -2.02 9.24 5.42
N ASP A 82 -2.41 10.01 6.43
CA ASP A 82 -1.52 10.34 7.57
C ASP A 82 -1.04 9.06 8.28
N LYS A 83 -1.92 8.06 8.45
CA LYS A 83 -1.55 6.76 9.02
C LYS A 83 -0.63 5.96 8.11
N TYR A 84 -0.92 5.92 6.82
CA TYR A 84 -0.05 5.23 5.86
C TYR A 84 1.36 5.82 5.87
N GLN A 85 1.50 7.14 5.85
CA GLN A 85 2.79 7.81 5.93
C GLN A 85 3.53 7.47 7.23
N LYS A 86 2.81 7.49 8.36
CA LYS A 86 3.36 7.14 9.66
C LYS A 86 3.85 5.70 9.70
N PHE A 87 3.06 4.74 9.21
CA PHE A 87 3.42 3.32 9.21
C PHE A 87 4.57 3.04 8.24
N SER A 88 4.56 3.64 7.05
CA SER A 88 5.64 3.52 6.06
C SER A 88 6.97 4.01 6.64
N LYS A 89 6.95 5.18 7.30
CA LYS A 89 8.14 5.73 7.96
C LYS A 89 8.62 4.82 9.10
N SER A 90 7.71 4.39 9.98
CA SER A 90 8.05 3.50 11.11
C SER A 90 8.63 2.16 10.63
N LEU A 91 8.10 1.59 9.53
CA LEU A 91 8.65 0.38 8.92
C LEU A 91 10.11 0.59 8.49
N ILE A 92 10.38 1.65 7.72
CA ILE A 92 11.75 1.97 7.27
C ILE A 92 12.69 2.13 8.46
N GLU A 93 12.28 2.90 9.48
CA GLU A 93 13.09 3.13 10.68
C GLU A 93 13.43 1.82 11.42
N LYS A 94 12.46 0.90 11.52
CA LYS A 94 12.68 -0.37 12.21
C LYS A 94 13.58 -1.33 11.42
N VAL A 95 13.33 -1.50 10.13
CA VAL A 95 14.15 -2.42 9.32
C VAL A 95 15.55 -1.87 9.04
N SER A 96 15.74 -0.55 9.01
CA SER A 96 17.07 0.06 8.84
C SER A 96 18.02 -0.20 10.02
N GLN A 97 17.50 -0.61 11.17
CA GLN A 97 18.27 -0.98 12.37
C GLN A 97 18.61 -2.48 12.41
N MET A 98 18.10 -3.25 11.46
CA MET A 98 18.32 -4.70 11.41
C MET A 98 19.53 -5.04 10.54
N THR A 99 20.15 -6.16 10.83
CA THR A 99 21.21 -6.74 10.00
C THR A 99 20.62 -7.67 8.95
N ASP A 100 21.22 -7.75 7.75
CA ASP A 100 20.66 -8.44 6.59
C ASP A 100 20.44 -9.95 6.80
N ASP A 101 21.13 -10.57 7.76
CA ASP A 101 20.88 -11.97 8.16
C ASP A 101 19.45 -12.22 8.66
N LYS A 102 18.78 -11.19 9.20
CA LYS A 102 17.38 -11.25 9.59
C LYS A 102 16.42 -11.54 8.43
N LEU A 103 16.80 -11.23 7.21
CA LEU A 103 15.99 -11.53 6.01
C LEU A 103 15.74 -13.02 5.80
N GLU A 104 16.62 -13.88 6.34
CA GLU A 104 16.50 -15.33 6.28
C GLU A 104 15.72 -15.94 7.46
N GLU A 105 15.34 -15.14 8.46
CA GLU A 105 14.52 -15.63 9.59
C GLU A 105 13.15 -16.11 9.11
N GLU A 106 12.69 -17.22 9.70
CA GLU A 106 11.43 -17.84 9.37
C GLU A 106 10.35 -17.48 10.39
N PHE A 107 9.16 -17.17 9.89
CA PHE A 107 7.99 -16.81 10.68
C PHE A 107 6.78 -17.65 10.27
N GLN A 108 5.93 -17.99 11.26
CA GLN A 108 4.64 -18.63 10.99
C GLN A 108 3.62 -17.55 10.62
N VAL A 109 3.19 -17.51 9.35
CA VAL A 109 2.24 -16.51 8.83
C VAL A 109 1.12 -17.24 8.10
N TYR A 110 -0.13 -17.06 8.51
CA TYR A 110 -1.33 -17.70 7.92
C TYR A 110 -1.24 -19.22 7.75
N GLY A 111 -0.57 -19.91 8.67
CA GLY A 111 -0.42 -21.37 8.65
C GLY A 111 0.73 -21.89 7.80
N GLU A 112 1.50 -21.01 7.17
CA GLU A 112 2.69 -21.32 6.38
C GLU A 112 3.96 -20.75 7.01
N ILE A 113 5.12 -21.28 6.64
CA ILE A 113 6.41 -20.74 7.05
C ILE A 113 6.91 -19.81 5.93
N TRP A 114 7.16 -18.55 6.29
CA TRP A 114 7.67 -17.53 5.39
C TRP A 114 9.00 -16.99 5.89
N LYS A 115 9.96 -16.82 4.98
CA LYS A 115 11.15 -16.02 5.30
C LYS A 115 10.79 -14.55 5.37
N PHE A 116 11.52 -13.79 6.18
CA PHE A 116 11.25 -12.34 6.32
C PHE A 116 11.37 -11.59 4.99
N CYS A 117 12.36 -11.94 4.14
CA CYS A 117 12.49 -11.37 2.80
C CYS A 117 11.26 -11.60 1.91
N ASP A 118 10.62 -12.78 1.99
CA ASP A 118 9.41 -13.08 1.23
C ASP A 118 8.19 -12.34 1.78
N LEU A 119 8.12 -12.17 3.09
CA LEU A 119 7.07 -11.39 3.74
C LEU A 119 7.13 -9.92 3.32
N LEU A 120 8.32 -9.31 3.35
CA LEU A 120 8.54 -7.93 2.90
C LEU A 120 8.20 -7.75 1.41
N LYS A 121 8.58 -8.70 0.56
CA LYS A 121 8.18 -8.73 -0.84
C LYS A 121 6.67 -8.87 -1.00
N GLY A 122 6.06 -9.70 -0.17
CA GLY A 122 4.60 -9.86 -0.10
C GLY A 122 3.90 -8.54 0.21
N LEU A 123 4.40 -7.75 1.16
CA LEU A 123 3.88 -6.43 1.48
C LEU A 123 3.89 -5.48 0.27
N VAL A 124 5.01 -5.45 -0.47
CA VAL A 124 5.12 -4.63 -1.70
C VAL A 124 4.09 -5.08 -2.74
N PHE A 125 4.01 -6.37 -3.03
CA PHE A 125 3.08 -6.90 -4.04
C PHE A 125 1.61 -6.73 -3.63
N HIS A 126 1.31 -6.86 -2.34
CA HIS A 126 -0.03 -6.67 -1.81
C HIS A 126 -0.54 -5.24 -2.06
N GLN A 127 0.26 -4.22 -1.77
CA GLN A 127 -0.17 -2.85 -2.05
C GLN A 127 -0.27 -2.56 -3.55
N ILE A 128 0.63 -3.09 -4.39
CA ILE A 128 0.55 -2.97 -5.86
C ILE A 128 -0.77 -3.58 -6.37
N HIS A 129 -1.11 -4.79 -5.89
CA HIS A 129 -2.36 -5.46 -6.23
C HIS A 129 -3.59 -4.62 -5.88
N HIS A 130 -3.66 -4.11 -4.66
CA HIS A 130 -4.80 -3.32 -4.20
C HIS A 130 -4.85 -1.92 -4.82
N ARG A 131 -3.71 -1.30 -5.15
CA ARG A 131 -3.70 -0.08 -5.96
C ARG A 131 -4.34 -0.30 -7.34
N GLY A 132 -4.05 -1.44 -7.98
CA GLY A 132 -4.72 -1.80 -9.24
C GLY A 132 -6.24 -1.86 -9.09
N GLN A 133 -6.75 -2.43 -8.00
CA GLN A 133 -8.21 -2.43 -7.71
C GLN A 133 -8.75 -1.00 -7.47
N LEU A 134 -8.00 -0.17 -6.75
CA LEU A 134 -8.39 1.23 -6.52
C LEU A 134 -8.51 2.03 -7.81
N THR A 135 -7.62 1.83 -8.79
CA THR A 135 -7.70 2.56 -10.06
C THR A 135 -8.99 2.27 -10.82
N VAL A 136 -9.51 1.03 -10.75
CA VAL A 136 -10.80 0.65 -11.34
C VAL A 136 -11.95 1.37 -10.63
N LEU A 137 -11.97 1.33 -9.29
CA LEU A 137 -13.00 2.00 -8.48
C LEU A 137 -12.99 3.52 -8.68
N MET A 138 -11.79 4.13 -8.76
CA MET A 138 -11.63 5.56 -9.01
C MET A 138 -12.22 5.96 -10.37
N ARG A 139 -11.93 5.20 -11.44
CA ARG A 139 -12.51 5.46 -12.77
C ARG A 139 -14.03 5.34 -12.77
N GLN A 140 -14.57 4.34 -12.09
CA GLN A 140 -16.04 4.19 -11.94
C GLN A 140 -16.66 5.34 -11.13
N ALA A 141 -15.92 5.91 -10.19
CA ALA A 141 -16.35 7.05 -9.39
C ALA A 141 -16.15 8.41 -10.12
N GLY A 142 -15.55 8.42 -11.31
CA GLY A 142 -15.20 9.65 -12.04
C GLY A 142 -14.01 10.41 -11.47
N LEU A 143 -13.17 9.73 -10.67
CA LEU A 143 -11.95 10.33 -10.12
C LEU A 143 -10.77 10.18 -11.10
N PRO A 144 -9.83 11.16 -11.12
CA PRO A 144 -8.63 11.05 -11.93
C PRO A 144 -7.70 9.96 -11.38
N VAL A 145 -7.03 9.23 -12.28
CA VAL A 145 -6.02 8.24 -11.93
C VAL A 145 -4.65 8.78 -12.34
N VAL A 146 -3.68 8.67 -11.43
CA VAL A 146 -2.28 9.05 -11.71
C VAL A 146 -1.50 7.85 -12.23
N GLY A 147 -0.56 8.11 -13.15
CA GLY A 147 0.39 7.11 -13.62
C GLY A 147 1.43 6.78 -12.53
N ILE A 148 1.80 5.50 -12.44
CA ILE A 148 2.77 5.02 -11.46
C ILE A 148 3.95 4.36 -12.18
N TYR A 149 3.69 3.35 -13.01
CA TYR A 149 4.73 2.65 -13.80
C TYR A 149 4.75 3.12 -15.27
N GLY A 150 4.00 4.14 -15.57
CA GLY A 150 3.84 4.79 -16.86
C GLY A 150 2.68 5.78 -16.79
N PRO A 151 2.48 6.61 -17.82
CA PRO A 151 1.41 7.60 -17.84
C PRO A 151 0.02 6.96 -17.72
N SER A 152 -0.85 7.53 -16.91
CA SER A 152 -2.28 7.22 -16.97
C SER A 152 -2.90 7.80 -18.25
N LYS A 153 -4.13 7.39 -18.58
CA LYS A 153 -4.85 7.94 -19.74
C LYS A 153 -4.94 9.46 -19.68
N GLU A 154 -5.07 10.02 -18.48
CA GLU A 154 -5.22 11.44 -18.21
C GLU A 154 -3.93 12.25 -18.42
N GLU A 155 -2.78 11.59 -18.43
CA GLU A 155 -1.47 12.26 -18.43
C GLU A 155 -0.81 12.35 -19.82
N TRP A 156 -1.29 11.61 -20.83
CA TRP A 156 -0.68 11.56 -22.17
C TRP A 156 -0.61 12.93 -22.83
N ALA A 157 -1.60 13.79 -22.62
CA ALA A 157 -1.60 15.15 -23.15
C ALA A 157 -0.41 16.00 -22.67
N GLN A 158 0.17 15.70 -21.49
CA GLN A 158 1.36 16.38 -20.96
C GLN A 158 2.62 16.08 -21.79
N PHE A 159 2.61 14.97 -22.51
CA PHE A 159 3.68 14.55 -23.42
C PHE A 159 3.41 14.97 -24.87
N GLY A 160 2.34 15.75 -25.13
CA GLY A 160 1.93 16.16 -26.48
C GLY A 160 1.43 14.98 -27.34
N MET A 161 0.94 13.92 -26.73
CA MET A 161 0.45 12.71 -27.39
C MET A 161 -0.99 12.41 -26.99
N ASP A 162 -1.74 11.78 -27.89
CA ASP A 162 -3.04 11.22 -27.56
C ASP A 162 -2.85 9.91 -26.76
N ALA A 163 -3.75 9.67 -25.82
CA ALA A 163 -3.74 8.43 -25.07
C ALA A 163 -4.03 7.25 -26.01
N PRO A 164 -3.29 6.13 -25.93
CA PRO A 164 -3.66 4.90 -26.64
C PRO A 164 -5.06 4.44 -26.23
N ASP A 165 -5.79 3.85 -27.16
CA ASP A 165 -7.12 3.24 -26.92
C ASP A 165 -7.04 1.98 -26.03
#